data_ff1618eb4a42da200a1d74954367e625
#
_entry.id   ff1618eb4a42da200a1d74954367e625
#
_cell.length_a   1.000
_cell.length_b   1.000
_cell.length_c   1.000
_cell.angle_alpha   90.00
_cell.angle_beta   90.00
_cell.angle_gamma   90.00
#
_symmetry.space_group_name_H-M   'P 1'
#
loop_
_entity.id
_entity.type
_entity.pdbx_description
1 polymer ?
#
loop_
_entity_poly.entity_id
_entity_poly.type
_entity_poly.pdbx_seq_one_letter_code
_entity_poly.pdbx_strand_id
1 'polypeptide(L)'
;MKRRRVFMSESVKPWRRLASVGCRQLALLGLGLVLGGCAKPAAKPPEKSLVRTALVEPMDNARSDGEASYLALVKFDHETDLSFKVGGIMVSIGPAPGTDWDEATPVKAGMVLAELKQADFLNALNSARAKAELAGKTLERFRKLRATDAISQQELDVTEADWQTAQAQLDQAEQNLRDSRLVAAKNGVVLARHVNSGVTVSAGQPVLRFADTSLMSVELGLPDRLIARLTPGKQVDVVVSGLEGLPPFRGRVSEVGVAASGEGRLFRVVIKVPNPDGLLRSGMTARIHVGDTPAVQSGAVCVPLSALVTLASENRSAGSGQAQLGVFVVQDGKAVQRAVKTGDILSSSILITEGLRTGERVVTSGASFLFDGAPVEVAADSAAK
;
A
#
# COMPACT_ATOMS: atom_id res chain seq x y z
N MET A 1 -48.44 -28.76 -12.36
CA MET A 1 -49.07 -29.51 -11.25
C MET A 1 -48.95 -28.71 -9.97
N LYS A 2 -50.15 -28.31 -9.45
CA LYS A 2 -50.60 -28.16 -8.06
C LYS A 2 -49.72 -27.39 -7.09
N ARG A 3 -50.11 -26.12 -6.71
CA ARG A 3 -51.03 -25.69 -5.63
C ARG A 3 -50.49 -26.00 -4.22
N ARG A 4 -50.32 -24.95 -3.35
CA ARG A 4 -51.30 -24.34 -2.41
C ARG A 4 -50.58 -23.20 -1.67
N ARG A 5 -50.96 -22.03 -1.64
CA ARG A 5 -51.83 -21.11 -0.86
C ARG A 5 -52.33 -21.60 0.50
N VAL A 6 -52.07 -20.85 1.57
CA VAL A 6 -52.91 -20.57 2.76
C VAL A 6 -52.31 -19.26 3.37
N PHE A 7 -52.87 -18.11 3.43
CA PHE A 7 -54.09 -17.45 3.94
C PHE A 7 -54.29 -17.71 5.45
N MET A 8 -54.26 -16.61 6.22
CA MET A 8 -55.20 -16.16 7.27
C MET A 8 -54.44 -15.07 8.06
N SER A 9 -54.82 -13.78 8.07
CA SER A 9 -56.01 -13.05 8.42
C SER A 9 -56.28 -12.90 9.92
N GLU A 10 -56.61 -11.67 10.24
CA GLU A 10 -57.40 -11.17 11.39
C GLU A 10 -56.65 -10.94 12.69
N SER A 11 -56.89 -9.84 13.44
CA SER A 11 -58.04 -8.95 13.51
C SER A 11 -57.71 -7.69 14.31
N VAL A 12 -58.27 -6.65 13.86
CA VAL A 12 -58.52 -5.32 14.49
C VAL A 12 -59.44 -5.49 15.69
N LYS A 13 -59.29 -4.71 16.76
CA LYS A 13 -60.39 -3.93 17.34
C LYS A 13 -59.95 -2.90 18.41
N PRO A 14 -60.65 -1.78 18.45
CA PRO A 14 -60.37 -0.65 19.32
C PRO A 14 -61.28 -0.61 20.54
N TRP A 15 -60.87 0.08 21.58
CA TRP A 15 -61.79 0.44 22.69
C TRP A 15 -61.86 1.95 22.86
N ARG A 16 -63.08 2.38 22.63
CA ARG A 16 -63.63 3.74 22.90
C ARG A 16 -64.31 3.76 24.24
N ARG A 17 -64.21 4.96 24.88
CA ARG A 17 -65.23 5.65 25.69
C ARG A 17 -65.59 5.08 27.06
N LEU A 18 -65.60 6.04 27.98
CA LEU A 18 -66.72 6.54 28.81
C LEU A 18 -66.11 7.47 29.87
N ALA A 19 -66.27 8.77 29.86
CA ALA A 19 -67.47 9.55 30.19
C ALA A 19 -67.77 9.64 31.69
N SER A 20 -67.50 10.80 32.24
CA SER A 20 -68.41 11.73 32.93
C SER A 20 -68.72 11.54 34.44
N VAL A 21 -69.02 12.72 35.00
CA VAL A 21 -69.81 13.05 36.23
C VAL A 21 -68.92 13.16 37.49
N GLY A 22 -68.78 14.26 38.15
CA GLY A 22 -69.59 15.42 38.42
C GLY A 22 -69.66 15.68 39.94
N CYS A 23 -69.78 16.86 40.33
CA CYS A 23 -70.21 17.45 41.64
C CYS A 23 -69.09 18.29 42.27
N ARG A 24 -69.18 19.57 42.18
CA ARG A 24 -69.96 20.61 42.79
C ARG A 24 -69.95 20.63 44.33
N GLN A 25 -69.65 21.85 44.83
CA GLN A 25 -69.99 22.50 46.12
C GLN A 25 -69.01 22.28 47.26
N LEU A 26 -68.66 23.20 48.12
CA LEU A 26 -69.10 24.51 48.59
C LEU A 26 -67.95 25.08 49.46
N ALA A 27 -67.48 26.25 49.28
CA ALA A 27 -67.84 27.51 49.94
C ALA A 27 -67.26 27.75 51.33
N LEU A 28 -66.56 28.87 51.41
CA LEU A 28 -66.58 29.88 52.44
C LEU A 28 -65.66 29.81 53.71
N LEU A 29 -65.00 30.96 53.83
CA LEU A 29 -64.56 31.65 55.02
C LEU A 29 -63.21 31.39 55.68
N GLY A 30 -62.43 32.43 55.66
CA GLY A 30 -61.24 32.59 56.52
C GLY A 30 -60.34 33.73 56.08
N LEU A 31 -60.84 34.97 56.27
CA LEU A 31 -60.04 36.21 56.19
C LEU A 31 -59.01 36.24 57.31
N GLY A 32 -57.71 36.18 57.00
CA GLY A 32 -56.59 36.29 57.93
C GLY A 32 -55.41 37.03 57.32
N LEU A 33 -55.37 38.33 57.57
CA LEU A 33 -54.32 39.25 57.15
C LEU A 33 -53.06 38.97 58.00
N VAL A 34 -51.95 38.49 57.33
CA VAL A 34 -50.60 38.54 57.90
C VAL A 34 -49.65 39.08 56.86
N LEU A 35 -49.17 40.30 57.13
CA LEU A 35 -48.05 40.92 56.47
C LEU A 35 -46.77 40.12 56.82
N GLY A 36 -46.27 39.29 55.88
CA GLY A 36 -44.97 38.59 55.99
C GLY A 36 -44.10 38.94 54.85
N GLY A 37 -42.97 39.59 55.05
CA GLY A 37 -42.06 40.14 54.06
C GLY A 37 -41.58 39.14 53.09
N CYS A 38 -41.53 39.53 51.82
CA CYS A 38 -40.86 38.84 50.72
C CYS A 38 -39.35 38.81 50.96
N ALA A 39 -38.85 37.78 51.64
CA ALA A 39 -37.46 37.40 51.49
C ALA A 39 -37.31 36.67 50.14
N LYS A 40 -36.59 37.31 49.22
CA LYS A 40 -36.17 36.73 47.97
C LYS A 40 -35.35 35.47 48.30
N PRO A 41 -35.70 34.27 47.82
CA PRO A 41 -34.87 33.11 48.06
C PRO A 41 -33.49 33.36 47.47
N ALA A 42 -32.46 33.19 48.29
CA ALA A 42 -31.06 33.23 47.84
C ALA A 42 -30.91 32.22 46.69
N ALA A 43 -30.47 32.70 45.55
CA ALA A 43 -30.17 31.85 44.39
C ALA A 43 -29.18 30.77 44.86
N LYS A 44 -29.56 29.49 44.74
CA LYS A 44 -28.62 28.38 44.92
C LYS A 44 -27.41 28.64 44.02
N PRO A 45 -26.20 28.44 44.52
CA PRO A 45 -25.02 28.52 43.66
C PRO A 45 -25.23 27.53 42.48
N PRO A 46 -24.88 27.92 41.26
CA PRO A 46 -25.07 27.07 40.08
C PRO A 46 -24.32 25.74 40.29
N GLU A 47 -25.07 24.64 40.24
CA GLU A 47 -24.48 23.30 40.29
C GLU A 47 -23.46 23.19 39.17
N LYS A 48 -22.23 22.80 39.52
CA LYS A 48 -21.17 22.55 38.54
C LYS A 48 -21.52 21.31 37.71
N SER A 49 -21.58 21.46 36.41
CA SER A 49 -21.81 20.34 35.50
C SER A 49 -20.55 19.49 35.36
N LEU A 50 -20.67 18.18 35.62
CA LEU A 50 -19.57 17.26 35.45
C LEU A 50 -19.38 16.99 33.95
N VAL A 51 -18.18 17.27 33.40
CA VAL A 51 -17.86 17.12 31.98
C VAL A 51 -16.61 16.31 31.80
N ARG A 52 -16.54 15.54 30.67
CA ARG A 52 -15.30 14.96 30.23
C ARG A 52 -14.67 15.87 29.16
N THR A 53 -13.36 15.99 29.20
CA THR A 53 -12.60 16.85 28.30
C THR A 53 -11.56 16.04 27.54
N ALA A 54 -11.24 16.46 26.32
CA ALA A 54 -10.07 15.98 25.58
C ALA A 54 -9.10 17.15 25.38
N LEU A 55 -7.83 16.84 25.33
CA LEU A 55 -6.79 17.80 24.97
C LEU A 55 -6.82 18.03 23.47
N VAL A 56 -6.68 19.27 23.04
CA VAL A 56 -6.54 19.62 21.63
C VAL A 56 -5.13 19.29 21.18
N GLU A 57 -5.01 18.29 20.30
CA GLU A 57 -3.73 17.80 19.83
C GLU A 57 -3.36 18.44 18.47
N PRO A 58 -2.05 18.65 18.22
CA PRO A 58 -1.60 19.06 16.91
C PRO A 58 -1.89 17.95 15.89
N MET A 59 -2.12 18.32 14.64
CA MET A 59 -2.45 17.38 13.55
C MET A 59 -1.45 16.22 13.39
N ASP A 60 -0.19 16.41 13.77
CA ASP A 60 0.85 15.39 13.62
C ASP A 60 0.58 14.11 14.44
N ASN A 61 -0.05 14.23 15.59
CA ASN A 61 -0.40 13.08 16.45
C ASN A 61 -1.69 12.37 16.03
N ALA A 62 -2.59 13.08 15.34
CA ALA A 62 -3.87 12.52 14.87
C ALA A 62 -3.76 11.77 13.52
N ARG A 63 -2.60 11.84 12.85
CA ARG A 63 -2.36 11.20 11.54
C ARG A 63 -2.36 9.68 11.59
N SER A 64 -2.08 9.06 12.73
CA SER A 64 -1.98 7.61 12.83
C SER A 64 -3.32 6.87 12.71
N ASP A 65 -4.46 7.51 12.99
CA ASP A 65 -5.75 6.83 13.08
C ASP A 65 -6.72 7.08 11.90
N GLY A 66 -6.43 8.03 11.00
CA GLY A 66 -7.38 8.52 9.99
C GLY A 66 -7.05 8.30 8.52
N GLU A 67 -5.83 7.93 8.18
CA GLU A 67 -5.48 7.66 6.78
C GLU A 67 -6.00 6.29 6.35
N ALA A 68 -6.82 6.28 5.29
CA ALA A 68 -7.28 5.03 4.69
C ALA A 68 -6.07 4.22 4.22
N SER A 69 -5.72 3.17 4.94
CA SER A 69 -4.68 2.23 4.56
C SER A 69 -5.26 1.14 3.69
N TYR A 70 -4.60 0.85 2.59
CA TYR A 70 -4.97 -0.20 1.65
C TYR A 70 -4.00 -1.36 1.77
N LEU A 71 -4.57 -2.57 1.88
CA LEU A 71 -3.78 -3.78 1.88
C LEU A 71 -3.27 -4.07 0.48
N ALA A 72 -2.01 -4.39 0.38
CA ALA A 72 -1.30 -4.72 -0.83
C ALA A 72 -0.53 -6.03 -0.65
N LEU A 73 -0.30 -6.73 -1.75
CA LEU A 73 0.50 -7.95 -1.76
C LEU A 73 1.87 -7.66 -2.39
N VAL A 74 2.92 -8.04 -1.68
CA VAL A 74 4.29 -7.99 -2.19
C VAL A 74 4.52 -9.21 -3.08
N LYS A 75 5.02 -8.98 -4.29
CA LYS A 75 5.37 -10.01 -5.28
C LYS A 75 6.75 -9.75 -5.85
N PHE A 76 7.35 -10.75 -6.47
CA PHE A 76 8.50 -10.49 -7.33
C PHE A 76 8.09 -9.61 -8.53
N ASP A 77 8.95 -8.67 -8.91
CA ASP A 77 8.68 -7.81 -10.06
C ASP A 77 8.77 -8.62 -11.37
N HIS A 78 9.76 -9.49 -11.46
CA HIS A 78 9.97 -10.37 -12.60
C HIS A 78 10.32 -11.79 -12.16
N GLU A 79 9.58 -12.74 -12.69
CA GLU A 79 9.89 -14.16 -12.66
C GLU A 79 10.25 -14.58 -14.08
N THR A 80 11.34 -15.32 -14.25
CA THR A 80 11.83 -15.73 -15.54
C THR A 80 12.20 -17.21 -15.53
N ASP A 81 11.70 -17.95 -16.51
CA ASP A 81 12.15 -19.30 -16.75
C ASP A 81 13.49 -19.25 -17.52
N LEU A 82 14.54 -19.69 -16.87
CA LEU A 82 15.89 -19.72 -17.45
C LEU A 82 16.07 -20.99 -18.24
N SER A 83 16.65 -20.87 -19.44
CA SER A 83 16.92 -21.96 -20.36
C SER A 83 18.32 -21.80 -20.97
N PHE A 84 18.92 -22.92 -21.42
CA PHE A 84 20.14 -22.86 -22.21
C PHE A 84 19.81 -22.48 -23.66
N LYS A 85 20.73 -21.73 -24.29
CA LYS A 85 20.65 -21.43 -25.72
C LYS A 85 21.14 -22.60 -26.60
N VAL A 86 21.86 -23.55 -25.98
CA VAL A 86 22.40 -24.75 -26.65
C VAL A 86 21.88 -26.00 -25.94
N GLY A 87 21.71 -27.09 -26.69
CA GLY A 87 21.33 -28.38 -26.11
C GLY A 87 22.54 -29.18 -25.61
N GLY A 88 22.34 -30.02 -24.63
CA GLY A 88 23.39 -30.88 -24.09
C GLY A 88 22.94 -31.70 -22.88
N ILE A 89 23.85 -32.48 -22.32
CA ILE A 89 23.59 -33.27 -21.11
C ILE A 89 23.84 -32.39 -19.88
N MET A 90 22.88 -32.32 -18.98
CA MET A 90 22.96 -31.59 -17.73
C MET A 90 23.94 -32.30 -16.77
N VAL A 91 24.99 -31.60 -16.32
CA VAL A 91 25.94 -32.15 -15.35
C VAL A 91 25.59 -31.73 -13.95
N SER A 92 25.28 -30.46 -13.74
CA SER A 92 24.95 -29.91 -12.44
C SER A 92 23.86 -28.85 -12.54
N ILE A 93 22.98 -28.83 -11.55
CA ILE A 93 21.97 -27.80 -11.30
C ILE A 93 22.10 -27.37 -9.84
N GLY A 94 23.14 -26.60 -9.52
CA GLY A 94 23.38 -26.26 -8.13
C GLY A 94 24.65 -25.45 -7.95
N PRO A 95 24.92 -25.01 -6.70
CA PRO A 95 26.09 -24.21 -6.36
C PRO A 95 27.40 -25.01 -6.47
N ALA A 96 27.32 -26.33 -6.46
CA ALA A 96 28.45 -27.24 -6.62
C ALA A 96 28.02 -28.56 -7.26
N PRO A 97 28.93 -29.32 -7.89
CA PRO A 97 28.61 -30.64 -8.42
C PRO A 97 28.02 -31.56 -7.36
N GLY A 98 26.84 -32.13 -7.65
CA GLY A 98 26.14 -33.04 -6.73
C GLY A 98 25.26 -32.36 -5.67
N THR A 99 25.20 -31.03 -5.64
CA THR A 99 24.26 -30.25 -4.85
C THR A 99 23.27 -29.57 -5.80
N ASP A 100 22.00 -29.87 -5.60
CA ASP A 100 20.94 -29.23 -6.36
C ASP A 100 20.49 -27.93 -5.67
N TRP A 101 19.93 -26.99 -6.42
CA TRP A 101 19.27 -25.82 -5.83
C TRP A 101 18.00 -26.26 -5.13
N ASP A 102 17.88 -25.87 -3.86
CA ASP A 102 16.62 -25.92 -3.13
C ASP A 102 15.77 -24.69 -3.47
N GLU A 103 14.45 -24.82 -3.33
CA GLU A 103 13.53 -23.69 -3.48
C GLU A 103 13.89 -22.56 -2.49
N ALA A 104 13.74 -21.34 -2.94
CA ALA A 104 14.04 -20.11 -2.21
C ALA A 104 15.55 -19.92 -1.87
N THR A 105 16.47 -20.67 -2.49
CA THR A 105 17.92 -20.45 -2.29
C THR A 105 18.35 -19.12 -2.89
N PRO A 106 18.98 -18.22 -2.10
CA PRO A 106 19.46 -16.94 -2.60
C PRO A 106 20.69 -17.13 -3.51
N VAL A 107 20.67 -16.42 -4.62
CA VAL A 107 21.72 -16.45 -5.65
C VAL A 107 22.24 -15.04 -5.88
N LYS A 108 23.55 -14.89 -6.00
CA LYS A 108 24.20 -13.62 -6.38
C LYS A 108 24.43 -13.55 -7.89
N ALA A 109 24.43 -12.34 -8.41
CA ALA A 109 24.83 -12.08 -9.79
C ALA A 109 26.22 -12.69 -10.07
N GLY A 110 26.37 -13.34 -11.24
CA GLY A 110 27.58 -14.02 -11.67
C GLY A 110 27.72 -15.47 -11.18
N MET A 111 26.86 -15.97 -10.29
CA MET A 111 26.90 -17.38 -9.88
C MET A 111 26.39 -18.29 -11.01
N VAL A 112 27.06 -19.44 -11.17
CA VAL A 112 26.63 -20.50 -12.10
C VAL A 112 25.45 -21.22 -11.48
N LEU A 113 24.33 -21.23 -12.22
CA LEU A 113 23.08 -21.87 -11.81
C LEU A 113 22.98 -23.32 -12.28
N ALA A 114 23.44 -23.56 -13.48
CA ALA A 114 23.45 -24.90 -14.09
C ALA A 114 24.54 -25.00 -15.15
N GLU A 115 25.02 -26.20 -15.40
CA GLU A 115 26.10 -26.47 -16.33
C GLU A 115 25.81 -27.71 -17.17
N LEU A 116 26.00 -27.58 -18.48
CA LEU A 116 26.01 -28.70 -19.41
C LEU A 116 27.39 -29.37 -19.45
N LYS A 117 27.45 -30.59 -19.98
CA LYS A 117 28.68 -31.34 -20.16
C LYS A 117 29.66 -30.59 -21.08
N GLN A 118 30.64 -29.92 -20.48
CA GLN A 118 31.52 -29.01 -21.19
C GLN A 118 32.50 -29.72 -22.14
N ALA A 119 32.82 -31.00 -21.90
CA ALA A 119 33.75 -31.72 -22.73
C ALA A 119 33.41 -31.70 -24.23
N ASP A 120 32.12 -31.80 -24.57
CA ASP A 120 31.66 -31.81 -25.93
C ASP A 120 31.84 -30.44 -26.63
N PHE A 121 31.60 -29.35 -25.88
CA PHE A 121 31.80 -27.97 -26.37
C PHE A 121 33.31 -27.63 -26.44
N LEU A 122 34.12 -28.08 -25.50
CA LEU A 122 35.59 -27.90 -25.56
C LEU A 122 36.19 -28.61 -26.76
N ASN A 123 35.76 -29.83 -27.08
CA ASN A 123 36.20 -30.56 -28.26
C ASN A 123 35.83 -29.83 -29.56
N ALA A 124 34.60 -29.31 -29.62
CA ALA A 124 34.14 -28.51 -30.78
C ALA A 124 34.98 -27.23 -30.93
N LEU A 125 35.20 -26.52 -29.81
CA LEU A 125 36.06 -25.32 -29.77
C LEU A 125 37.50 -25.62 -30.26
N ASN A 126 38.13 -26.66 -29.73
CA ASN A 126 39.48 -27.04 -30.14
C ASN A 126 39.54 -27.37 -31.61
N SER A 127 38.56 -28.07 -32.16
CA SER A 127 38.47 -28.36 -33.60
C SER A 127 38.32 -27.09 -34.45
N ALA A 128 37.41 -26.16 -34.05
CA ALA A 128 37.22 -24.89 -34.74
C ALA A 128 38.47 -24.00 -34.69
N ARG A 129 39.14 -23.97 -33.52
CA ARG A 129 40.39 -23.23 -33.33
C ARG A 129 41.49 -23.74 -34.28
N ALA A 130 41.67 -25.06 -34.36
CA ALA A 130 42.68 -25.66 -35.28
C ALA A 130 42.39 -25.31 -36.77
N LYS A 131 41.11 -25.30 -37.15
CA LYS A 131 40.72 -24.90 -38.53
C LYS A 131 40.97 -23.41 -38.78
N ALA A 132 40.63 -22.52 -37.87
CA ALA A 132 40.87 -21.09 -38.01
C ALA A 132 42.35 -20.77 -38.07
N GLU A 133 43.19 -21.46 -37.24
CA GLU A 133 44.64 -21.32 -37.26
C GLU A 133 45.25 -21.80 -38.61
N LEU A 134 44.81 -22.94 -39.12
CA LEU A 134 45.26 -23.44 -40.42
C LEU A 134 44.88 -22.48 -41.55
N ALA A 135 43.62 -22.01 -41.60
CA ALA A 135 43.16 -21.05 -42.58
C ALA A 135 43.95 -19.72 -42.52
N GLY A 136 44.22 -19.21 -41.28
CA GLY A 136 45.05 -18.03 -41.07
C GLY A 136 46.47 -18.15 -41.58
N LYS A 137 47.12 -19.30 -41.31
CA LYS A 137 48.49 -19.59 -41.80
C LYS A 137 48.47 -19.72 -43.38
N THR A 138 47.40 -20.24 -43.93
CA THR A 138 47.24 -20.36 -45.38
C THR A 138 47.04 -18.97 -46.01
N LEU A 139 46.19 -18.15 -45.48
CA LEU A 139 45.96 -16.75 -45.91
C LEU A 139 47.27 -15.95 -45.87
N GLU A 140 48.02 -16.04 -44.75
CA GLU A 140 49.31 -15.35 -44.64
C GLU A 140 50.31 -15.77 -45.72
N ARG A 141 50.34 -17.07 -46.02
CA ARG A 141 51.18 -17.61 -47.12
C ARG A 141 50.72 -17.07 -48.48
N PHE A 142 49.44 -17.06 -48.74
CA PHE A 142 48.85 -16.56 -50.01
C PHE A 142 49.08 -15.05 -50.14
N ARG A 143 48.97 -14.27 -49.06
CA ARG A 143 49.33 -12.84 -49.09
C ARG A 143 50.81 -12.61 -49.52
N LYS A 144 51.73 -13.43 -49.03
CA LYS A 144 53.13 -13.36 -49.43
C LYS A 144 53.35 -13.74 -50.89
N LEU A 145 52.67 -14.78 -51.41
CA LEU A 145 52.71 -15.18 -52.79
C LEU A 145 52.08 -14.13 -53.73
N ARG A 146 51.04 -13.48 -53.31
CA ARG A 146 50.39 -12.38 -54.08
C ARG A 146 51.33 -11.17 -54.20
N ALA A 147 52.09 -10.86 -53.16
CA ALA A 147 53.07 -9.78 -53.20
C ALA A 147 54.18 -10.00 -54.22
N THR A 148 54.37 -11.25 -54.68
CA THR A 148 55.30 -11.63 -55.74
C THR A 148 54.60 -11.94 -57.07
N ASP A 149 53.31 -11.60 -57.25
CA ASP A 149 52.46 -11.91 -58.34
C ASP A 149 52.42 -13.45 -58.80
N ALA A 150 52.67 -14.31 -57.81
CA ALA A 150 52.70 -15.77 -58.00
C ALA A 150 51.28 -16.41 -57.98
N ILE A 151 50.25 -15.66 -57.55
CA ILE A 151 48.86 -16.10 -57.51
C ILE A 151 47.91 -14.99 -58.02
N SER A 152 46.69 -15.40 -58.48
CA SER A 152 45.66 -14.46 -58.88
C SER A 152 44.98 -13.72 -57.68
N GLN A 153 44.35 -12.58 -57.95
CA GLN A 153 43.56 -11.89 -56.94
C GLN A 153 42.38 -12.76 -56.46
N GLN A 154 41.76 -13.49 -57.38
CA GLN A 154 40.64 -14.39 -57.07
C GLN A 154 41.05 -15.50 -56.10
N GLU A 155 42.23 -16.09 -56.22
CA GLU A 155 42.70 -17.11 -55.26
C GLU A 155 42.96 -16.52 -53.87
N LEU A 156 43.46 -15.28 -53.77
CA LEU A 156 43.60 -14.59 -52.50
C LEU A 156 42.24 -14.31 -51.86
N ASP A 157 41.28 -13.79 -52.63
CA ASP A 157 39.91 -13.44 -52.15
C ASP A 157 39.19 -14.70 -51.66
N VAL A 158 39.30 -15.86 -52.35
CA VAL A 158 38.76 -17.14 -51.86
C VAL A 158 39.42 -17.56 -50.54
N THR A 159 40.73 -17.48 -50.46
CA THR A 159 41.46 -17.86 -49.20
C THR A 159 41.10 -16.94 -48.03
N GLU A 160 40.86 -15.66 -48.31
CA GLU A 160 40.39 -14.71 -47.33
C GLU A 160 38.97 -15.02 -46.84
N ALA A 161 38.07 -15.39 -47.75
CA ALA A 161 36.71 -15.83 -47.41
C ALA A 161 36.72 -17.14 -46.58
N ASP A 162 37.61 -18.08 -46.91
CA ASP A 162 37.78 -19.33 -46.17
C ASP A 162 38.24 -19.05 -44.73
N TRP A 163 39.22 -18.14 -44.56
CA TRP A 163 39.67 -17.73 -43.23
C TRP A 163 38.56 -17.05 -42.44
N GLN A 164 37.80 -16.11 -43.04
CA GLN A 164 36.67 -15.45 -42.40
C GLN A 164 35.61 -16.46 -41.92
N THR A 165 35.32 -17.46 -42.78
CA THR A 165 34.39 -18.55 -42.44
C THR A 165 34.90 -19.39 -41.25
N ALA A 166 36.17 -19.74 -41.23
CA ALA A 166 36.79 -20.50 -40.15
C ALA A 166 36.82 -19.68 -38.87
N GLN A 167 37.04 -18.37 -38.95
CA GLN A 167 36.98 -17.47 -37.79
C GLN A 167 35.55 -17.38 -37.21
N ALA A 168 34.53 -17.24 -38.06
CA ALA A 168 33.12 -17.24 -37.62
C ALA A 168 32.72 -18.56 -36.94
N GLN A 169 33.26 -19.72 -37.43
CA GLN A 169 33.06 -21.02 -36.79
C GLN A 169 33.72 -21.10 -35.39
N LEU A 170 34.91 -20.51 -35.24
CA LEU A 170 35.58 -20.41 -33.96
C LEU A 170 34.77 -19.57 -32.97
N ASP A 171 34.32 -18.36 -33.38
CA ASP A 171 33.52 -17.47 -32.56
C ASP A 171 32.21 -18.14 -32.13
N GLN A 172 31.56 -18.89 -33.00
CA GLN A 172 30.35 -19.66 -32.68
C GLN A 172 30.63 -20.77 -31.67
N ALA A 173 31.76 -21.49 -31.79
CA ALA A 173 32.13 -22.53 -30.84
C ALA A 173 32.44 -21.95 -29.44
N GLU A 174 33.09 -20.78 -29.39
CA GLU A 174 33.34 -20.05 -28.15
C GLU A 174 32.03 -19.59 -27.52
N GLN A 175 31.09 -19.08 -28.31
CA GLN A 175 29.77 -18.68 -27.80
C GLN A 175 29.01 -19.89 -27.28
N ASN A 176 29.01 -21.03 -27.99
CA ASN A 176 28.35 -22.25 -27.50
C ASN A 176 28.94 -22.74 -26.17
N LEU A 177 30.25 -22.64 -25.96
CA LEU A 177 30.89 -22.98 -24.70
C LEU A 177 30.49 -22.00 -23.60
N ARG A 178 30.37 -20.70 -23.89
CA ARG A 178 29.83 -19.75 -22.89
C ARG A 178 28.38 -20.07 -22.57
N ASP A 179 27.55 -20.34 -23.57
CA ASP A 179 26.12 -20.62 -23.43
C ASP A 179 25.82 -22.02 -22.83
N SER A 180 26.86 -22.88 -22.67
CA SER A 180 26.77 -24.15 -21.94
C SER A 180 26.72 -23.98 -20.43
N ARG A 181 26.93 -22.75 -19.92
CA ARG A 181 26.78 -22.37 -18.50
C ARG A 181 25.63 -21.39 -18.37
N LEU A 182 24.73 -21.70 -17.47
CA LEU A 182 23.63 -20.81 -17.10
C LEU A 182 24.05 -20.00 -15.88
N VAL A 183 24.19 -18.70 -16.06
CA VAL A 183 24.71 -17.78 -15.03
C VAL A 183 23.62 -16.81 -14.62
N ALA A 184 23.51 -16.53 -13.33
CA ALA A 184 22.60 -15.51 -12.80
C ALA A 184 23.02 -14.11 -13.26
N ALA A 185 22.17 -13.41 -14.00
CA ALA A 185 22.44 -12.04 -14.43
C ALA A 185 22.31 -11.02 -13.30
N LYS A 186 21.52 -11.33 -12.27
CA LYS A 186 21.20 -10.45 -11.14
C LYS A 186 21.12 -11.26 -9.83
N ASN A 187 21.08 -10.52 -8.71
CA ASN A 187 20.75 -11.12 -7.41
C ASN A 187 19.30 -11.57 -7.41
N GLY A 188 19.03 -12.74 -6.83
CA GLY A 188 17.69 -13.28 -6.85
C GLY A 188 17.57 -14.59 -6.07
N VAL A 189 16.50 -15.30 -6.35
CA VAL A 189 16.22 -16.62 -5.75
C VAL A 189 15.78 -17.61 -6.84
N VAL A 190 16.14 -18.87 -6.65
CA VAL A 190 15.59 -19.98 -7.44
C VAL A 190 14.22 -20.34 -6.87
N LEU A 191 13.16 -20.24 -7.67
CA LEU A 191 11.78 -20.54 -7.26
C LEU A 191 11.42 -22.01 -7.52
N ALA A 192 11.86 -22.55 -8.63
CA ALA A 192 11.56 -23.93 -9.01
C ALA A 192 12.64 -24.50 -9.93
N ARG A 193 12.80 -25.82 -9.87
CA ARG A 193 13.65 -26.58 -10.79
C ARG A 193 12.77 -27.47 -11.66
N HIS A 194 12.96 -27.36 -12.98
CA HIS A 194 12.16 -28.11 -13.97
C HIS A 194 12.87 -29.35 -14.50
N VAL A 195 14.18 -29.46 -14.32
CA VAL A 195 15.01 -30.53 -14.85
C VAL A 195 15.96 -31.06 -13.78
N ASN A 196 16.36 -32.31 -13.85
CA ASN A 196 17.33 -32.94 -12.97
C ASN A 196 18.70 -33.10 -13.64
N SER A 197 19.75 -33.25 -12.84
CA SER A 197 21.08 -33.59 -13.33
C SER A 197 21.06 -34.96 -14.04
N GLY A 198 21.90 -35.14 -15.06
CA GLY A 198 21.99 -36.35 -15.89
C GLY A 198 21.02 -36.41 -17.06
N VAL A 199 20.07 -35.49 -17.19
CA VAL A 199 19.09 -35.47 -18.27
C VAL A 199 19.61 -34.67 -19.45
N THR A 200 19.25 -35.06 -20.68
CA THR A 200 19.51 -34.25 -21.88
C THR A 200 18.48 -33.14 -22.00
N VAL A 201 18.92 -31.91 -22.17
CA VAL A 201 18.07 -30.72 -22.38
C VAL A 201 18.24 -30.18 -23.79
N SER A 202 17.15 -29.69 -24.34
CA SER A 202 17.13 -29.01 -25.66
C SER A 202 17.33 -27.50 -25.47
N ALA A 203 17.80 -26.83 -26.53
CA ALA A 203 17.87 -25.37 -26.54
C ALA A 203 16.49 -24.76 -26.33
N GLY A 204 16.37 -23.77 -25.44
CA GLY A 204 15.10 -23.10 -25.09
C GLY A 204 14.22 -23.85 -24.09
N GLN A 205 14.59 -25.06 -23.68
CA GLN A 205 13.84 -25.81 -22.66
C GLN A 205 14.02 -25.16 -21.28
N PRO A 206 12.93 -24.84 -20.56
CA PRO A 206 13.01 -24.29 -19.19
C PRO A 206 13.76 -25.24 -18.24
N VAL A 207 14.74 -24.73 -17.53
CA VAL A 207 15.57 -25.49 -16.57
C VAL A 207 15.27 -25.06 -15.14
N LEU A 208 15.27 -23.77 -14.88
CA LEU A 208 15.05 -23.17 -13.57
C LEU A 208 14.09 -21.99 -13.72
N ARG A 209 13.22 -21.81 -12.72
CA ARG A 209 12.49 -20.57 -12.53
C ARG A 209 13.22 -19.70 -11.53
N PHE A 210 13.53 -18.49 -11.96
CA PHE A 210 14.32 -17.52 -11.20
C PHE A 210 13.54 -16.23 -11.00
N ALA A 211 13.63 -15.65 -9.81
CA ALA A 211 13.07 -14.33 -9.53
C ALA A 211 14.14 -13.34 -9.10
N ASP A 212 14.09 -12.15 -9.67
CA ASP A 212 14.90 -11.01 -9.25
C ASP A 212 14.35 -10.48 -7.92
N THR A 213 15.20 -10.45 -6.89
CA THR A 213 14.82 -9.94 -5.56
C THR A 213 15.27 -8.52 -5.29
N SER A 214 15.99 -7.89 -6.22
CA SER A 214 16.49 -6.52 -6.05
C SER A 214 15.38 -5.47 -6.09
N LEU A 215 14.28 -5.79 -6.79
CA LEU A 215 13.13 -4.94 -6.96
C LEU A 215 11.87 -5.77 -6.72
N MET A 216 11.03 -5.31 -5.81
CA MET A 216 9.76 -5.96 -5.50
C MET A 216 8.60 -5.15 -6.07
N SER A 217 7.54 -5.84 -6.45
CA SER A 217 6.30 -5.28 -6.95
C SER A 217 5.23 -5.39 -5.86
N VAL A 218 4.63 -4.28 -5.48
CA VAL A 218 3.57 -4.23 -4.48
C VAL A 218 2.27 -3.91 -5.21
N GLU A 219 1.37 -4.88 -5.25
CA GLU A 219 0.11 -4.78 -5.98
C GLU A 219 -1.06 -4.53 -5.05
N LEU A 220 -1.89 -3.55 -5.38
CA LEU A 220 -3.12 -3.25 -4.66
C LEU A 220 -4.25 -2.86 -5.62
N GLY A 221 -5.47 -3.04 -5.15
CA GLY A 221 -6.68 -2.56 -5.82
C GLY A 221 -7.20 -1.30 -5.15
N LEU A 222 -7.42 -0.24 -5.92
CA LEU A 222 -7.96 1.02 -5.42
C LEU A 222 -9.27 1.39 -6.10
N PRO A 223 -10.23 2.01 -5.37
CA PRO A 223 -11.44 2.54 -5.97
C PRO A 223 -11.14 3.76 -6.85
N ASP A 224 -12.04 4.05 -7.78
CA ASP A 224 -11.94 5.12 -8.80
C ASP A 224 -11.61 6.49 -8.22
N ARG A 225 -12.24 6.86 -7.11
CA ARG A 225 -12.02 8.15 -6.42
C ARG A 225 -10.56 8.42 -6.03
N LEU A 226 -9.74 7.38 -5.87
CA LEU A 226 -8.34 7.50 -5.45
C LEU A 226 -7.36 7.41 -6.61
N ILE A 227 -7.76 6.78 -7.71
CA ILE A 227 -6.92 6.63 -8.90
C ILE A 227 -6.49 7.97 -9.47
N ALA A 228 -7.39 8.96 -9.49
CA ALA A 228 -7.09 10.30 -9.99
C ALA A 228 -5.95 11.00 -9.21
N ARG A 229 -5.67 10.56 -7.98
CA ARG A 229 -4.62 11.10 -7.11
C ARG A 229 -3.27 10.41 -7.27
N LEU A 230 -3.24 9.26 -7.96
CA LEU A 230 -2.03 8.48 -8.20
C LEU A 230 -1.59 8.64 -9.65
N THR A 231 -0.43 9.26 -9.83
CA THR A 231 0.22 9.35 -11.13
C THR A 231 1.44 8.43 -11.16
N PRO A 232 1.74 7.81 -12.31
CA PRO A 232 3.00 7.10 -12.47
C PRO A 232 4.19 7.99 -12.09
N GLY A 233 5.14 7.42 -11.33
CA GLY A 233 6.29 8.14 -10.80
C GLY A 233 6.11 8.72 -9.39
N LYS A 234 4.88 8.83 -8.86
CA LYS A 234 4.63 9.31 -7.49
C LYS A 234 5.29 8.38 -6.48
N GLN A 235 5.94 8.95 -5.46
CA GLN A 235 6.49 8.21 -4.33
C GLN A 235 5.39 7.94 -3.30
N VAL A 236 5.42 6.75 -2.71
CA VAL A 236 4.50 6.31 -1.67
C VAL A 236 5.27 5.53 -0.61
N ASP A 237 4.85 5.66 0.63
CA ASP A 237 5.42 4.91 1.74
C ASP A 237 4.68 3.58 1.89
N VAL A 238 5.46 2.51 1.97
CA VAL A 238 4.99 1.13 2.04
C VAL A 238 5.40 0.55 3.39
N VAL A 239 4.43 0.27 4.24
CA VAL A 239 4.63 -0.38 5.54
C VAL A 239 4.35 -1.86 5.38
N VAL A 240 5.34 -2.71 5.60
CA VAL A 240 5.20 -4.17 5.44
C VAL A 240 4.89 -4.82 6.77
N SER A 241 3.82 -5.63 6.81
CA SER A 241 3.43 -6.38 8.00
C SER A 241 4.53 -7.36 8.42
N GLY A 242 4.89 -7.32 9.71
CA GLY A 242 6.02 -8.10 10.25
C GLY A 242 7.36 -7.36 10.21
N LEU A 243 7.43 -6.14 9.65
CA LEU A 243 8.62 -5.29 9.64
C LEU A 243 8.31 -3.90 10.23
N GLU A 244 7.32 -3.83 11.14
CA GLU A 244 6.81 -2.57 11.71
C GLU A 244 7.86 -1.80 12.53
N GLY A 245 8.96 -2.46 12.94
CA GLY A 245 10.08 -1.81 13.62
C GLY A 245 11.06 -1.08 12.71
N LEU A 246 10.91 -1.18 11.40
CA LEU A 246 11.75 -0.52 10.40
C LEU A 246 11.05 0.71 9.83
N PRO A 247 11.82 1.68 9.31
CA PRO A 247 11.23 2.81 8.59
C PRO A 247 10.45 2.32 7.37
N PRO A 248 9.38 3.03 6.97
CA PRO A 248 8.61 2.67 5.77
C PRO A 248 9.50 2.56 4.52
N PHE A 249 9.26 1.55 3.71
CA PHE A 249 9.94 1.38 2.44
C PHE A 249 9.42 2.40 1.43
N ARG A 250 10.32 3.11 0.76
CA ARG A 250 9.96 4.07 -0.27
C ARG A 250 9.69 3.36 -1.59
N GLY A 251 8.42 3.31 -1.98
CA GLY A 251 8.00 2.80 -3.27
C GLY A 251 7.74 3.91 -4.28
N ARG A 252 7.74 3.54 -5.57
CA ARG A 252 7.35 4.42 -6.67
C ARG A 252 6.22 3.76 -7.46
N VAL A 253 5.13 4.50 -7.69
CA VAL A 253 4.04 4.05 -8.56
C VAL A 253 4.60 3.83 -9.96
N SER A 254 4.53 2.59 -10.44
CA SER A 254 4.97 2.19 -11.78
C SER A 254 3.81 2.20 -12.76
N GLU A 255 2.70 1.58 -12.36
CA GLU A 255 1.54 1.39 -13.22
C GLU A 255 0.26 1.73 -12.48
N VAL A 256 -0.65 2.36 -13.19
CA VAL A 256 -2.02 2.62 -12.74
C VAL A 256 -2.95 2.03 -13.79
N GLY A 257 -3.75 1.05 -13.41
CA GLY A 257 -4.66 0.35 -14.31
C GLY A 257 -5.69 1.29 -14.92
N VAL A 258 -5.91 1.13 -16.21
CA VAL A 258 -6.90 1.92 -16.98
C VAL A 258 -8.30 1.30 -16.95
N ALA A 259 -8.42 0.06 -16.46
CA ALA A 259 -9.68 -0.66 -16.33
C ALA A 259 -9.84 -1.24 -14.94
N ALA A 260 -11.04 -1.17 -14.41
CA ALA A 260 -11.38 -1.83 -13.16
C ALA A 260 -11.57 -3.33 -13.39
N SER A 261 -11.13 -4.15 -12.45
CA SER A 261 -11.25 -5.61 -12.48
C SER A 261 -11.87 -6.14 -11.20
N GLY A 262 -12.43 -7.36 -11.28
CA GLY A 262 -13.06 -8.04 -10.17
C GLY A 262 -14.42 -7.48 -9.75
N GLU A 263 -15.09 -8.17 -8.81
CA GLU A 263 -16.42 -7.80 -8.30
C GLU A 263 -16.42 -6.45 -7.56
N GLY A 264 -15.30 -6.05 -6.98
CA GLY A 264 -15.12 -4.77 -6.27
C GLY A 264 -14.88 -3.56 -7.17
N ARG A 265 -14.81 -3.72 -8.50
CA ARG A 265 -14.51 -2.64 -9.47
C ARG A 265 -13.28 -1.83 -9.07
N LEU A 266 -12.22 -2.52 -8.66
CA LEU A 266 -10.97 -1.90 -8.22
C LEU A 266 -9.98 -1.78 -9.39
N PHE A 267 -9.28 -0.68 -9.43
CA PHE A 267 -8.19 -0.43 -10.37
C PHE A 267 -6.89 -0.99 -9.78
N ARG A 268 -6.19 -1.81 -10.57
CA ARG A 268 -4.88 -2.35 -10.18
C ARG A 268 -3.84 -1.24 -10.20
N VAL A 269 -3.12 -1.09 -9.08
CA VAL A 269 -1.95 -0.20 -8.99
C VAL A 269 -0.74 -1.04 -8.64
N VAL A 270 0.37 -0.79 -9.32
CA VAL A 270 1.64 -1.46 -9.11
C VAL A 270 2.66 -0.45 -8.63
N ILE A 271 3.26 -0.74 -7.49
CA ILE A 271 4.29 0.09 -6.86
C ILE A 271 5.58 -0.72 -6.83
N LYS A 272 6.65 -0.17 -7.39
CA LYS A 272 7.98 -0.79 -7.34
C LYS A 272 8.75 -0.31 -6.12
N VAL A 273 9.25 -1.25 -5.34
CA VAL A 273 9.96 -1.02 -4.08
C VAL A 273 11.35 -1.64 -4.19
N PRO A 274 12.43 -0.86 -4.10
CA PRO A 274 13.79 -1.38 -4.03
C PRO A 274 14.00 -2.26 -2.78
N ASN A 275 14.69 -3.37 -2.93
CA ASN A 275 14.94 -4.34 -1.86
C ASN A 275 16.45 -4.69 -1.76
N PRO A 276 17.32 -3.70 -1.48
CA PRO A 276 18.76 -3.92 -1.46
C PRO A 276 19.18 -4.92 -0.38
N ASP A 277 18.50 -4.94 0.75
CA ASP A 277 18.82 -5.77 1.91
C ASP A 277 18.15 -7.15 1.86
N GLY A 278 17.32 -7.44 0.85
CA GLY A 278 16.60 -8.71 0.70
C GLY A 278 15.56 -8.99 1.78
N LEU A 279 15.11 -7.96 2.50
CA LEU A 279 14.15 -8.09 3.61
C LEU A 279 12.72 -8.35 3.11
N LEU A 280 12.36 -7.79 1.95
CA LEU A 280 11.05 -8.01 1.34
C LEU A 280 11.01 -9.37 0.65
N ARG A 281 9.95 -10.13 0.93
CA ARG A 281 9.69 -11.45 0.34
C ARG A 281 8.35 -11.46 -0.35
N SER A 282 8.24 -12.24 -1.43
CA SER A 282 6.95 -12.48 -2.09
C SER A 282 5.97 -13.16 -1.12
N GLY A 283 4.70 -12.75 -1.16
CA GLY A 283 3.65 -13.21 -0.25
C GLY A 283 3.48 -12.36 1.01
N MET A 284 4.39 -11.42 1.31
CA MET A 284 4.19 -10.47 2.41
C MET A 284 3.04 -9.53 2.12
N THR A 285 2.32 -9.13 3.17
CA THR A 285 1.28 -8.11 3.09
C THR A 285 1.88 -6.75 3.45
N ALA A 286 1.54 -5.74 2.66
CA ALA A 286 1.94 -4.37 2.91
C ALA A 286 0.70 -3.47 3.10
N ARG A 287 0.86 -2.40 3.85
CA ARG A 287 -0.12 -1.31 3.98
C ARG A 287 0.41 -0.08 3.28
N ILE A 288 -0.43 0.50 2.46
CA ILE A 288 -0.09 1.69 1.69
C ILE A 288 -1.07 2.78 2.05
N HIS A 289 -0.54 3.90 2.46
CA HIS A 289 -1.34 5.10 2.72
C HIS A 289 -1.48 5.87 1.42
N VAL A 290 -2.71 5.91 0.89
CA VAL A 290 -3.06 6.66 -0.31
C VAL A 290 -3.91 7.84 0.10
N GLY A 291 -3.27 8.93 0.41
CA GLY A 291 -3.91 10.20 0.71
C GLY A 291 -2.98 11.32 0.28
N ASP A 292 -3.55 12.44 -0.15
CA ASP A 292 -2.79 13.66 -0.06
C ASP A 292 -2.73 13.95 1.43
N THR A 293 -1.54 14.03 1.98
CA THR A 293 -1.37 14.79 3.20
C THR A 293 -1.97 16.15 2.90
N PRO A 294 -3.12 16.53 3.45
CA PRO A 294 -3.61 17.88 3.23
C PRO A 294 -2.45 18.79 3.62
N ALA A 295 -2.14 19.73 2.74
CA ALA A 295 -1.08 20.71 3.02
C ALA A 295 -1.37 21.25 4.41
N VAL A 296 -0.47 20.97 5.37
CA VAL A 296 -0.62 21.34 6.77
C VAL A 296 -0.78 22.84 6.78
N GLN A 297 -2.02 23.31 6.90
CA GLN A 297 -2.22 24.70 7.30
C GLN A 297 -1.64 24.79 8.70
N SER A 298 -0.51 25.49 8.81
CA SER A 298 0.20 25.69 10.08
C SER A 298 -0.79 26.18 11.12
N GLY A 299 -1.06 25.37 12.16
CA GLY A 299 -2.02 25.68 13.23
C GLY A 299 -3.32 24.89 13.20
N ALA A 300 -3.54 23.97 12.25
CA ALA A 300 -4.70 23.07 12.30
C ALA A 300 -4.56 22.06 13.44
N VAL A 301 -5.64 21.84 14.18
CA VAL A 301 -5.69 20.96 15.34
C VAL A 301 -6.80 19.92 15.18
N CYS A 302 -6.67 18.79 15.84
CA CYS A 302 -7.67 17.73 15.84
C CYS A 302 -8.43 17.66 17.16
N VAL A 303 -9.74 17.45 17.04
CA VAL A 303 -10.62 17.21 18.20
C VAL A 303 -11.52 16.01 17.92
N PRO A 304 -11.91 15.23 18.94
CA PRO A 304 -12.90 14.17 18.76
C PRO A 304 -14.23 14.70 18.23
N LEU A 305 -14.89 13.97 17.34
CA LEU A 305 -16.21 14.33 16.78
C LEU A 305 -17.26 14.61 17.86
N SER A 306 -17.13 13.94 19.02
CA SER A 306 -18.02 14.14 20.17
C SER A 306 -17.90 15.51 20.84
N ALA A 307 -16.87 16.30 20.54
CA ALA A 307 -16.70 17.66 21.06
C ALA A 307 -17.47 18.71 20.26
N LEU A 308 -17.97 18.37 19.05
CA LEU A 308 -18.71 19.31 18.22
C LEU A 308 -20.13 19.52 18.72
N VAL A 309 -20.55 20.77 18.80
CA VAL A 309 -21.91 21.19 19.10
C VAL A 309 -22.43 22.13 18.01
N THR A 310 -23.70 22.07 17.73
CA THR A 310 -24.35 23.04 16.86
C THR A 310 -24.69 24.28 17.64
N LEU A 311 -24.15 25.41 17.22
CA LEU A 311 -24.46 26.69 17.85
C LEU A 311 -25.85 27.17 17.39
N ALA A 312 -26.70 27.53 18.35
CA ALA A 312 -27.94 28.21 18.03
C ALA A 312 -27.59 29.65 17.57
N SER A 313 -27.76 29.95 16.29
CA SER A 313 -27.60 31.32 15.82
C SER A 313 -28.81 32.13 16.24
N GLU A 314 -28.62 33.12 17.10
CA GLU A 314 -29.66 34.09 17.44
C GLU A 314 -30.07 35.00 16.25
N ASN A 315 -29.36 34.94 15.14
CA ASN A 315 -29.61 35.76 13.96
C ASN A 315 -30.20 34.95 12.81
N ARG A 316 -31.49 34.67 12.83
CA ARG A 316 -32.27 34.19 11.66
C ARG A 316 -32.42 35.30 10.62
N SER A 317 -31.34 35.77 10.04
CA SER A 317 -31.41 36.55 8.80
C SER A 317 -31.41 35.58 7.64
N ALA A 318 -32.50 35.60 6.87
CA ALA A 318 -32.80 34.76 5.74
C ALA A 318 -31.60 34.63 4.76
N GLY A 319 -31.15 33.39 4.48
CA GLY A 319 -30.44 33.16 3.24
C GLY A 319 -29.35 32.07 3.19
N SER A 320 -28.75 31.61 4.31
CA SER A 320 -27.80 30.51 4.24
C SER A 320 -27.96 29.57 5.42
N GLY A 321 -28.63 28.45 5.19
CA GLY A 321 -28.97 27.45 6.21
C GLY A 321 -27.80 26.56 6.63
N GLN A 322 -26.61 27.11 6.83
CA GLN A 322 -25.48 26.36 7.41
C GLN A 322 -25.50 26.55 8.93
N ALA A 323 -25.75 25.44 9.64
CA ALA A 323 -25.59 25.39 11.08
C ALA A 323 -24.11 25.69 11.43
N GLN A 324 -23.89 26.73 12.23
CA GLN A 324 -22.55 27.08 12.71
C GLN A 324 -22.12 26.06 13.74
N LEU A 325 -21.00 25.38 13.49
CA LEU A 325 -20.43 24.43 14.43
C LEU A 325 -19.52 25.14 15.44
N GLY A 326 -19.52 24.64 16.66
CA GLY A 326 -18.69 25.16 17.72
C GLY A 326 -18.23 24.07 18.69
N VAL A 327 -17.43 24.48 19.64
CA VAL A 327 -16.95 23.64 20.75
C VAL A 327 -17.04 24.40 22.07
N PHE A 328 -17.10 23.67 23.17
CA PHE A 328 -16.92 24.27 24.50
C PHE A 328 -15.48 24.07 24.97
N VAL A 329 -14.78 25.17 25.22
CA VAL A 329 -13.42 25.17 25.74
C VAL A 329 -13.49 25.41 27.24
N VAL A 330 -12.77 24.62 28.05
CA VAL A 330 -12.72 24.83 29.53
C VAL A 330 -11.62 25.84 29.82
N GLN A 331 -12.04 27.01 30.37
CA GLN A 331 -11.16 28.08 30.86
C GLN A 331 -11.59 28.47 32.26
N ASP A 332 -10.67 28.48 33.21
CA ASP A 332 -10.88 28.89 34.61
C ASP A 332 -12.12 28.23 35.29
N GLY A 333 -12.33 26.92 34.99
CA GLY A 333 -13.47 26.16 35.54
C GLY A 333 -14.83 26.51 34.94
N LYS A 334 -14.87 27.20 33.81
CA LYS A 334 -16.07 27.55 33.05
C LYS A 334 -15.98 27.00 31.60
N ALA A 335 -17.11 26.62 31.05
CA ALA A 335 -17.23 26.26 29.65
C ALA A 335 -17.49 27.50 28.79
N VAL A 336 -16.56 27.85 27.93
CA VAL A 336 -16.68 28.98 26.99
C VAL A 336 -17.01 28.43 25.61
N GLN A 337 -18.12 28.88 25.07
CA GLN A 337 -18.58 28.50 23.73
C GLN A 337 -17.74 29.23 22.68
N ARG A 338 -17.19 28.47 21.72
CA ARG A 338 -16.35 29.02 20.65
C ARG A 338 -16.74 28.45 19.29
N ALA A 339 -17.02 29.34 18.34
CA ALA A 339 -17.25 28.96 16.96
C ALA A 339 -15.96 28.47 16.32
N VAL A 340 -16.04 27.40 15.53
CA VAL A 340 -14.89 26.79 14.87
C VAL A 340 -15.19 26.55 13.40
N LYS A 341 -14.14 26.66 12.56
CA LYS A 341 -14.20 26.18 11.18
C LYS A 341 -13.66 24.76 11.12
N THR A 342 -14.48 23.88 10.60
CA THR A 342 -14.15 22.45 10.47
C THR A 342 -13.58 22.17 9.09
N GLY A 343 -12.60 21.28 9.04
CA GLY A 343 -12.05 20.70 7.83
C GLY A 343 -12.50 19.25 7.64
N ASP A 344 -11.59 18.39 7.19
CA ASP A 344 -11.86 16.99 6.89
C ASP A 344 -12.10 16.16 8.19
N ILE A 345 -12.95 15.16 8.05
CA ILE A 345 -13.21 14.19 9.12
C ILE A 345 -12.17 13.07 9.02
N LEU A 346 -11.45 12.85 10.12
CA LEU A 346 -10.40 11.84 10.23
C LEU A 346 -10.91 10.75 11.18
N SER A 347 -11.45 9.65 10.67
CA SER A 347 -11.95 8.52 11.47
C SER A 347 -12.86 8.95 12.64
N SER A 348 -12.35 9.05 13.86
CA SER A 348 -13.05 9.45 15.10
C SER A 348 -12.88 10.92 15.46
N SER A 349 -12.05 11.66 14.72
CA SER A 349 -11.69 13.06 14.97
C SER A 349 -12.03 13.95 13.79
N ILE A 350 -12.13 15.25 14.02
CA ILE A 350 -12.32 16.26 12.97
C ILE A 350 -11.21 17.29 13.04
N LEU A 351 -10.77 17.71 11.85
CA LEU A 351 -9.82 18.79 11.71
C LEU A 351 -10.49 20.13 11.97
N ILE A 352 -9.88 20.94 12.79
CA ILE A 352 -10.29 22.33 13.03
C ILE A 352 -9.22 23.24 12.43
N THR A 353 -9.63 24.03 11.43
CA THR A 353 -8.73 24.96 10.73
C THR A 353 -8.61 26.30 11.39
N GLU A 354 -9.66 26.77 12.06
CA GLU A 354 -9.70 28.04 12.80
C GLU A 354 -10.52 27.94 14.08
N GLY A 355 -10.12 28.63 15.11
CA GLY A 355 -10.91 28.77 16.34
C GLY A 355 -10.35 28.08 17.57
N LEU A 356 -9.36 27.18 17.45
CA LEU A 356 -8.73 26.48 18.57
C LEU A 356 -7.20 26.58 18.52
N ARG A 357 -6.57 26.42 19.70
CA ARG A 357 -5.12 26.33 19.84
C ARG A 357 -4.72 25.01 20.44
N THR A 358 -3.55 24.53 20.08
CA THR A 358 -2.94 23.31 20.67
C THR A 358 -2.82 23.46 22.19
N GLY A 359 -3.20 22.41 22.93
CA GLY A 359 -3.13 22.38 24.39
C GLY A 359 -4.38 22.92 25.12
N GLU A 360 -5.38 23.45 24.41
CA GLU A 360 -6.68 23.78 25.00
C GLU A 360 -7.45 22.47 25.33
N ARG A 361 -8.34 22.55 26.35
CA ARG A 361 -9.21 21.43 26.71
C ARG A 361 -10.62 21.67 26.18
N VAL A 362 -11.12 20.74 25.37
CA VAL A 362 -12.47 20.77 24.80
C VAL A 362 -13.37 19.74 25.49
N VAL A 363 -14.63 20.09 25.70
CA VAL A 363 -15.61 19.19 26.28
C VAL A 363 -16.05 18.16 25.28
N THR A 364 -15.92 16.87 25.57
CA THR A 364 -16.31 15.75 24.73
C THR A 364 -17.60 15.06 25.19
N SER A 365 -17.98 15.20 26.43
CA SER A 365 -19.22 14.62 26.98
C SER A 365 -19.87 15.60 27.93
N GLY A 366 -21.21 15.73 27.83
CA GLY A 366 -21.98 16.69 28.60
C GLY A 366 -22.19 18.04 27.92
N ALA A 367 -21.63 18.26 26.73
CA ALA A 367 -21.70 19.53 26.00
C ALA A 367 -23.12 20.00 25.69
N SER A 368 -24.08 19.08 25.50
CA SER A 368 -25.49 19.38 25.17
C SER A 368 -26.26 20.06 26.35
N PHE A 369 -25.72 20.02 27.55
CA PHE A 369 -26.31 20.62 28.74
C PHE A 369 -25.63 21.92 29.18
N LEU A 370 -24.59 22.34 28.44
CA LEU A 370 -23.83 23.53 28.73
C LEU A 370 -24.36 24.75 28.00
N PHE A 371 -24.24 25.88 28.66
CA PHE A 371 -24.41 27.22 28.08
C PHE A 371 -23.10 28.00 28.21
N ASP A 372 -22.98 29.08 27.48
CA ASP A 372 -21.75 29.90 27.55
C ASP A 372 -21.52 30.45 28.97
N GLY A 373 -20.30 30.24 29.50
CA GLY A 373 -19.94 30.61 30.87
C GLY A 373 -20.40 29.65 31.96
N ALA A 374 -20.98 28.49 31.63
CA ALA A 374 -21.45 27.52 32.63
C ALA A 374 -20.29 27.01 33.50
N PRO A 375 -20.44 26.96 34.83
CA PRO A 375 -19.42 26.40 35.72
C PRO A 375 -19.36 24.90 35.54
N VAL A 376 -18.13 24.38 35.24
CA VAL A 376 -17.88 22.95 34.93
C VAL A 376 -16.85 22.38 35.90
N GLU A 377 -17.02 21.11 36.18
CA GLU A 377 -16.02 20.30 36.90
C GLU A 377 -15.56 19.19 35.96
N VAL A 378 -14.25 19.15 35.72
CA VAL A 378 -13.67 18.15 34.79
C VAL A 378 -13.58 16.82 35.52
N ALA A 379 -14.29 15.80 35.03
CA ALA A 379 -14.14 14.45 35.54
C ALA A 379 -12.69 13.98 35.33
N ALA A 380 -12.09 13.42 36.38
CA ALA A 380 -10.75 12.84 36.27
C ALA A 380 -10.76 11.75 35.19
N ASP A 381 -9.89 11.88 34.21
CA ASP A 381 -9.72 10.89 33.13
C ASP A 381 -9.33 9.56 33.81
N SER A 382 -10.23 8.58 33.76
CA SER A 382 -9.82 7.19 33.90
C SER A 382 -9.19 6.83 32.56
N ALA A 383 -7.86 6.87 32.51
CA ALA A 383 -7.06 6.46 31.37
C ALA A 383 -7.64 5.16 30.81
N ALA A 384 -8.04 5.21 29.53
CA ALA A 384 -8.39 4.03 28.77
C ALA A 384 -7.17 3.10 28.73
N LYS A 385 -7.41 1.89 29.22
CA LYS A 385 -6.47 0.77 29.20
C LYS A 385 -6.56 0.10 27.85
#